data_3896c4635d0cba8fa66e96bed241cfc4
#
_entry.id   3896c4635d0cba8fa66e96bed241cfc4
#
_cell.length_a   1.000
_cell.length_b   1.000
_cell.length_c   1.000
_cell.angle_alpha   90.00
_cell.angle_beta   90.00
_cell.angle_gamma   90.00
#
_symmetry.space_group_name_H-M   'P 1'
#
loop_
_entity.id
_entity.type
_entity.pdbx_description
1 polymer ?
#
loop_
_entity_poly.entity_id
_entity_poly.type
_entity_poly.pdbx_seq_one_letter_code
_entity_poly.pdbx_strand_id
1 'polypeptide(L)'
;MKDNKINYAIICIDDEPLILQMLNFQIRKRFDMECAKLEFFTNPNEAIKEIDNLIMEDIDIIFLIVDYQMPELNGADLIKAIKRKYPNLKFIMLSGQANSSKVNDLIESKLLDTFIAKPWSEETLINAIKPILDQFNITEK
;
A
#
# COMPACT_ATOMS: atom_id res chain seq x y z
N MET A 1 -2.78 27.98 -15.50
CA MET A 1 -3.75 26.89 -15.34
C MET A 1 -3.08 25.74 -14.62
N LYS A 2 -3.68 25.27 -13.55
CA LYS A 2 -3.14 24.17 -12.78
C LYS A 2 -3.34 22.86 -13.52
N ASP A 3 -2.26 22.11 -13.70
CA ASP A 3 -2.34 20.76 -14.28
C ASP A 3 -2.73 19.78 -13.18
N ASN A 4 -3.93 19.20 -13.29
CA ASN A 4 -4.47 18.26 -12.33
C ASN A 4 -4.19 16.80 -12.74
N LYS A 5 -3.14 16.58 -13.52
CA LYS A 5 -2.80 15.25 -13.97
C LYS A 5 -2.41 14.36 -12.78
N ILE A 6 -2.98 13.17 -12.74
CA ILE A 6 -2.60 12.14 -11.77
C ILE A 6 -1.32 11.47 -12.26
N ASN A 7 -0.28 11.52 -11.46
CA ASN A 7 1.04 10.93 -11.77
C ASN A 7 1.36 9.72 -10.91
N TYR A 8 0.69 9.56 -9.78
CA TYR A 8 1.04 8.57 -8.76
C TYR A 8 -0.19 7.81 -8.29
N ALA A 9 0.02 6.62 -7.75
CA ALA A 9 -1.03 5.84 -7.13
C ALA A 9 -0.52 5.13 -5.88
N ILE A 10 -1.42 4.99 -4.91
CA ILE A 10 -1.26 4.17 -3.73
C ILE A 10 -2.38 3.14 -3.75
N ILE A 11 -2.04 1.87 -3.56
CA ILE A 11 -3.02 0.79 -3.60
C ILE A 11 -3.10 0.14 -2.23
N CYS A 12 -4.32 -0.01 -1.73
CA CYS A 12 -4.58 -0.65 -0.44
C CYS A 12 -5.46 -1.89 -0.67
N ILE A 13 -5.03 -3.03 -0.16
CA ILE A 13 -5.70 -4.32 -0.34
C ILE A 13 -5.97 -4.93 1.02
N ASP A 14 -7.25 -5.10 1.36
CA ASP A 14 -7.69 -5.69 2.62
C ASP A 14 -9.12 -6.21 2.43
N ASP A 15 -9.40 -7.43 2.86
CA ASP A 15 -10.74 -8.00 2.71
C ASP A 15 -11.79 -7.35 3.62
N GLU A 16 -11.38 -6.52 4.57
CA GLU A 16 -12.27 -5.78 5.45
C GLU A 16 -12.50 -4.35 4.97
N PRO A 17 -13.70 -4.03 4.46
CA PRO A 17 -13.96 -2.67 3.94
C PRO A 17 -13.74 -1.56 4.97
N LEU A 18 -13.97 -1.82 6.27
CA LEU A 18 -13.76 -0.81 7.31
C LEU A 18 -12.29 -0.42 7.45
N ILE A 19 -11.38 -1.36 7.25
CA ILE A 19 -9.95 -1.08 7.27
C ILE A 19 -9.60 -0.14 6.12
N LEU A 20 -10.13 -0.42 4.93
CA LEU A 20 -9.90 0.43 3.76
C LEU A 20 -10.44 1.84 3.96
N GLN A 21 -11.63 1.97 4.57
CA GLN A 21 -12.21 3.29 4.88
C GLN A 21 -11.33 4.05 5.86
N MET A 22 -10.80 3.37 6.87
CA MET A 22 -9.91 3.99 7.85
C MET A 22 -8.62 4.49 7.20
N LEU A 23 -8.01 3.69 6.34
CA LEU A 23 -6.80 4.09 5.60
C LEU A 23 -7.09 5.32 4.74
N ASN A 24 -8.19 5.29 4.01
CA ASN A 24 -8.60 6.42 3.17
C ASN A 24 -8.73 7.71 3.98
N PHE A 25 -9.44 7.63 5.09
CA PHE A 25 -9.66 8.79 5.96
C PHE A 25 -8.34 9.33 6.52
N GLN A 26 -7.50 8.46 7.07
CA GLN A 26 -6.27 8.87 7.73
C GLN A 26 -5.25 9.44 6.75
N ILE A 27 -5.10 8.83 5.59
CA ILE A 27 -4.15 9.30 4.58
C ILE A 27 -4.58 10.65 4.01
N ARG A 28 -5.85 10.78 3.63
CA ARG A 28 -6.36 12.03 3.05
C ARG A 28 -6.40 13.19 4.05
N LYS A 29 -6.61 12.88 5.31
CA LYS A 29 -6.59 13.87 6.38
C LYS A 29 -5.20 14.51 6.54
N ARG A 30 -4.16 13.71 6.35
CA ARG A 30 -2.80 14.12 6.69
C ARG A 30 -1.95 14.56 5.49
N PHE A 31 -2.30 14.14 4.28
CA PHE A 31 -1.49 14.43 3.09
C PHE A 31 -2.31 15.02 1.97
N ASP A 32 -1.64 15.88 1.18
CA ASP A 32 -2.23 16.46 -0.03
C ASP A 32 -2.13 15.44 -1.17
N MET A 33 -3.26 14.88 -1.56
CA MET A 33 -3.35 13.81 -2.56
C MET A 33 -3.80 14.31 -3.94
N GLU A 34 -3.54 15.58 -4.29
CA GLU A 34 -3.98 16.14 -5.57
C GLU A 34 -3.45 15.40 -6.79
N CYS A 35 -2.19 14.95 -6.75
CA CYS A 35 -1.57 14.30 -7.90
C CYS A 35 -1.48 12.78 -7.75
N ALA A 36 -2.11 12.21 -6.74
CA ALA A 36 -2.03 10.79 -6.47
C ALA A 36 -3.42 10.16 -6.32
N LYS A 37 -3.61 9.02 -6.96
CA LYS A 37 -4.81 8.20 -6.76
C LYS A 37 -4.62 7.36 -5.50
N LEU A 38 -5.69 7.22 -4.74
CA LEU A 38 -5.74 6.32 -3.60
C LEU A 38 -6.81 5.28 -3.91
N GLU A 39 -6.40 4.06 -4.18
CA GLU A 39 -7.30 3.01 -4.65
C GLU A 39 -7.38 1.85 -3.67
N PHE A 40 -8.56 1.26 -3.53
CA PHE A 40 -8.87 0.28 -2.49
C PHE A 40 -9.50 -0.95 -3.10
N PHE A 41 -9.03 -2.12 -2.69
CA PHE A 41 -9.51 -3.41 -3.20
C PHE A 41 -9.73 -4.39 -2.06
N THR A 42 -10.88 -5.05 -2.08
CA THR A 42 -11.14 -6.18 -1.18
C THR A 42 -10.75 -7.51 -1.82
N ASN A 43 -10.55 -7.51 -3.14
CA ASN A 43 -10.19 -8.71 -3.90
C ASN A 43 -8.78 -8.53 -4.48
N PRO A 44 -7.84 -9.43 -4.13
CA PRO A 44 -6.46 -9.32 -4.63
C PRO A 44 -6.34 -9.38 -6.16
N ASN A 45 -7.18 -10.15 -6.83
CA ASN A 45 -7.12 -10.28 -8.29
C ASN A 45 -7.49 -8.98 -9.01
N GLU A 46 -8.45 -8.25 -8.46
CA GLU A 46 -8.81 -6.94 -8.99
C GLU A 46 -7.68 -5.93 -8.81
N ALA A 47 -6.99 -6.01 -7.67
CA ALA A 47 -5.83 -5.16 -7.42
C ALA A 47 -4.70 -5.43 -8.42
N ILE A 48 -4.43 -6.69 -8.72
CA ILE A 48 -3.38 -7.06 -9.69
C ILE A 48 -3.71 -6.47 -11.07
N LYS A 49 -4.97 -6.56 -11.50
CA LYS A 49 -5.39 -5.97 -12.78
C LYS A 49 -5.18 -4.47 -12.80
N GLU A 50 -5.49 -3.79 -11.71
CA GLU A 50 -5.30 -2.33 -11.65
C GLU A 50 -3.82 -1.96 -11.64
N ILE A 51 -2.98 -2.74 -10.97
CA ILE A 51 -1.53 -2.52 -11.01
C ILE A 51 -1.03 -2.53 -12.46
N ASP A 52 -1.43 -3.54 -13.24
CA ASP A 52 -1.05 -3.65 -14.65
C ASP A 52 -1.55 -2.43 -15.45
N ASN A 53 -2.80 -2.02 -15.22
CA ASN A 53 -3.37 -0.87 -15.91
C ASN A 53 -2.63 0.43 -15.58
N LEU A 54 -2.33 0.68 -14.32
CA LEU A 54 -1.64 1.88 -13.90
C LEU A 54 -0.24 1.97 -14.51
N ILE A 55 0.47 0.85 -14.54
CA ILE A 55 1.81 0.83 -15.11
C ILE A 55 1.74 1.07 -16.62
N MET A 56 0.75 0.52 -17.32
CA MET A 56 0.54 0.79 -18.75
C MET A 56 0.21 2.25 -19.01
N GLU A 57 -0.41 2.94 -18.08
CA GLU A 57 -0.75 4.37 -18.20
C GLU A 57 0.40 5.29 -17.75
N ASP A 58 1.56 4.75 -17.44
CA ASP A 58 2.71 5.49 -16.92
C ASP A 58 2.42 6.19 -15.59
N ILE A 59 1.58 5.59 -14.75
CA ILE A 59 1.33 6.08 -13.40
C ILE A 59 2.23 5.30 -12.45
N ASP A 60 3.07 6.01 -11.69
CA ASP A 60 3.97 5.39 -10.73
C ASP A 60 3.23 4.95 -9.47
N ILE A 61 3.33 3.68 -9.14
CA ILE A 61 2.78 3.17 -7.88
C ILE A 61 3.82 3.42 -6.80
N ILE A 62 3.47 4.29 -5.85
CA ILE A 62 4.40 4.73 -4.80
C ILE A 62 4.65 3.60 -3.80
N PHE A 63 3.57 2.98 -3.32
CA PHE A 63 3.61 1.81 -2.47
C PHE A 63 2.24 1.13 -2.45
N LEU A 64 2.23 -0.10 -1.94
CA LEU A 64 0.99 -0.83 -1.69
C LEU A 64 0.91 -1.15 -0.20
N ILE A 65 -0.29 -1.07 0.35
CA ILE A 65 -0.58 -1.55 1.71
C ILE A 65 -1.39 -2.83 1.55
N VAL A 66 -0.91 -3.93 2.10
CA VAL A 66 -1.48 -5.26 1.90
C VAL A 66 -1.74 -5.93 3.23
N ASP A 67 -2.98 -6.39 3.43
CA ASP A 67 -3.32 -7.20 4.60
C ASP A 67 -2.67 -8.57 4.50
N TYR A 68 -2.13 -9.08 5.61
CA TYR A 68 -1.54 -10.41 5.67
C TYR A 68 -2.59 -11.51 5.51
N GLN A 69 -3.70 -11.40 6.26
CA GLN A 69 -4.73 -12.45 6.28
C GLN A 69 -5.90 -12.11 5.38
N MET A 70 -5.97 -12.81 4.24
CA MET A 70 -7.10 -12.72 3.32
C MET A 70 -7.58 -14.12 2.98
N PRO A 71 -8.90 -14.33 2.75
CA PRO A 71 -9.46 -15.68 2.63
C PRO A 71 -8.88 -16.53 1.50
N GLU A 72 -8.60 -15.95 0.35
CA GLU A 72 -8.19 -16.70 -0.85
C GLU A 72 -6.68 -16.74 -1.04
N LEU A 73 -5.98 -15.70 -0.60
CA LEU A 73 -4.55 -15.57 -0.83
C LEU A 73 -3.98 -14.70 0.29
N ASN A 74 -3.00 -15.21 1.02
CA ASN A 74 -2.39 -14.39 2.07
C ASN A 74 -1.50 -13.29 1.47
N GLY A 75 -1.30 -12.23 2.25
CA GLY A 75 -0.56 -11.06 1.79
C GLY A 75 0.87 -11.39 1.38
N ALA A 76 1.50 -12.35 2.04
CA ALA A 76 2.87 -12.74 1.71
C ALA A 76 2.96 -13.32 0.30
N ASP A 77 2.05 -14.22 -0.05
CA ASP A 77 2.02 -14.83 -1.39
C ASP A 77 1.66 -13.79 -2.45
N LEU A 78 0.75 -12.87 -2.12
CA LEU A 78 0.40 -11.78 -3.03
C LEU A 78 1.60 -10.89 -3.32
N ILE A 79 2.34 -10.49 -2.31
CA ILE A 79 3.55 -9.66 -2.47
C ILE A 79 4.57 -10.38 -3.36
N LYS A 80 4.79 -11.64 -3.12
CA LYS A 80 5.73 -12.43 -3.93
C LYS A 80 5.30 -12.49 -5.39
N ALA A 81 4.01 -12.69 -5.64
CA ALA A 81 3.47 -12.75 -7.01
C ALA A 81 3.65 -11.40 -7.72
N ILE A 82 3.35 -10.30 -7.05
CA ILE A 82 3.48 -8.96 -7.64
C ILE A 82 4.95 -8.62 -7.89
N LYS A 83 5.82 -8.94 -6.93
CA LYS A 83 7.26 -8.64 -7.05
C LYS A 83 7.97 -9.42 -8.16
N ARG A 84 7.47 -10.60 -8.52
CA ARG A 84 8.03 -11.33 -9.66
C ARG A 84 7.91 -10.52 -10.96
N LYS A 85 6.81 -9.81 -11.11
CA LYS A 85 6.53 -9.01 -12.30
C LYS A 85 7.07 -7.58 -12.17
N TYR A 86 6.99 -7.02 -10.97
CA TYR A 86 7.36 -5.64 -10.69
C TYR A 86 8.26 -5.57 -9.45
N PRO A 87 9.56 -5.89 -9.60
CA PRO A 87 10.46 -6.05 -8.44
C PRO A 87 10.75 -4.77 -7.67
N ASN A 88 10.48 -3.61 -8.25
CA ASN A 88 10.78 -2.32 -7.61
C ASN A 88 9.62 -1.75 -6.80
N LEU A 89 8.46 -2.38 -6.80
CA LEU A 89 7.33 -1.91 -6.02
C LEU A 89 7.59 -2.05 -4.52
N LYS A 90 7.15 -1.06 -3.76
CA LYS A 90 7.30 -1.04 -2.29
C LYS A 90 6.01 -1.52 -1.63
N PHE A 91 6.17 -2.29 -0.57
CA PHE A 91 5.05 -2.89 0.15
C PHE A 91 5.10 -2.60 1.64
N ILE A 92 3.94 -2.27 2.18
CA ILE A 92 3.70 -2.16 3.62
C ILE A 92 2.64 -3.21 3.96
N MET A 93 2.89 -4.03 4.95
CA MET A 93 1.96 -5.07 5.36
C MET A 93 1.18 -4.66 6.61
N LEU A 94 -0.13 -4.91 6.60
CA LEU A 94 -0.96 -4.82 7.80
C LEU A 94 -1.11 -6.23 8.37
N SER A 95 -0.85 -6.41 9.65
CA SER A 95 -0.92 -7.75 10.23
C SER A 95 -1.34 -7.73 11.69
N GLY A 96 -2.31 -8.57 12.03
CA GLY A 96 -2.61 -8.91 13.41
C GLY A 96 -1.61 -9.88 14.03
N GLN A 97 -0.67 -10.38 13.22
CA GLN A 97 0.34 -11.36 13.63
C GLN A 97 1.75 -10.80 13.44
N ALA A 98 1.97 -9.62 14.01
CA ALA A 98 3.22 -8.86 13.83
C ALA A 98 4.49 -9.65 14.18
N ASN A 99 4.38 -10.66 15.06
CA ASN A 99 5.51 -11.47 15.52
C ASN A 99 5.62 -12.82 14.80
N SER A 100 4.91 -13.02 13.69
CA SER A 100 4.99 -14.28 12.98
C SER A 100 6.34 -14.40 12.26
N SER A 101 6.84 -15.63 12.17
CA SER A 101 8.10 -15.90 11.43
C SER A 101 7.97 -15.53 9.95
N LYS A 102 6.78 -15.68 9.38
CA LYS A 102 6.53 -15.34 7.97
C LYS A 102 6.69 -13.85 7.68
N VAL A 103 6.22 -12.99 8.58
CA VAL A 103 6.40 -11.53 8.44
C VAL A 103 7.88 -11.19 8.53
N ASN A 104 8.59 -11.77 9.50
CA ASN A 104 10.02 -11.54 9.66
C ASN A 104 10.82 -12.01 8.44
N ASP A 105 10.44 -13.14 7.85
CA ASP A 105 11.09 -13.66 6.65
C ASP A 105 10.93 -12.70 5.47
N LEU A 106 9.75 -12.08 5.33
CA LEU A 106 9.51 -11.08 4.28
C LEU A 106 10.38 -9.86 4.46
N ILE A 107 10.54 -9.38 5.69
CA ILE A 107 11.40 -8.23 5.98
C ILE A 107 12.86 -8.56 5.68
N GLU A 108 13.36 -9.70 6.14
CA GLU A 108 14.73 -10.14 5.93
C GLU A 108 15.06 -10.35 4.46
N SER A 109 14.11 -10.88 3.68
CA SER A 109 14.28 -11.09 2.25
C SER A 109 14.11 -9.82 1.42
N LYS A 110 13.81 -8.69 2.05
CA LYS A 110 13.58 -7.39 1.42
C LYS A 110 12.37 -7.35 0.47
N LEU A 111 11.44 -8.28 0.64
CA LEU A 111 10.18 -8.26 -0.09
C LEU A 111 9.19 -7.26 0.52
N LEU A 112 9.40 -6.91 1.77
CA LEU A 112 8.55 -6.03 2.54
C LEU A 112 9.37 -4.87 3.10
N ASP A 113 8.92 -3.64 2.88
CA ASP A 113 9.61 -2.46 3.39
C ASP A 113 9.35 -2.23 4.86
N THR A 114 8.10 -2.41 5.29
CA THR A 114 7.75 -2.35 6.71
C THR A 114 6.41 -3.06 6.94
N PHE A 115 6.09 -3.28 8.20
CA PHE A 115 4.75 -3.75 8.55
C PHE A 115 4.14 -2.87 9.63
N ILE A 116 2.82 -2.90 9.70
CA ILE A 116 2.04 -2.16 10.69
C ILE A 116 1.15 -3.17 11.42
N ALA A 117 1.28 -3.23 12.73
CA ALA A 117 0.47 -4.14 13.55
C ALA A 117 -0.97 -3.63 13.64
N LYS A 118 -1.93 -4.54 13.51
CA LYS A 118 -3.35 -4.23 13.75
C LYS A 118 -3.71 -4.47 15.21
N PRO A 119 -4.45 -3.58 15.84
CA PRO A 119 -4.85 -2.26 15.40
C PRO A 119 -3.68 -1.27 15.47
N TRP A 120 -3.70 -0.25 14.62
CA TRP A 120 -2.65 0.78 14.62
C TRP A 120 -3.21 2.14 15.05
N SER A 121 -2.31 3.01 15.50
CA SER A 121 -2.64 4.42 15.69
C SER A 121 -2.41 5.19 14.40
N GLU A 122 -3.09 6.32 14.23
CA GLU A 122 -2.88 7.18 13.06
C GLU A 122 -1.41 7.55 12.92
N GLU A 123 -0.74 7.90 14.04
CA GLU A 123 0.68 8.28 14.00
C GLU A 123 1.58 7.15 13.53
N THR A 124 1.29 5.91 13.90
CA THR A 124 2.06 4.75 13.40
C THR A 124 1.96 4.65 11.89
N LEU A 125 0.77 4.80 11.33
CA LEU A 125 0.57 4.79 9.88
C LEU A 125 1.34 5.93 9.22
N ILE A 126 1.17 7.16 9.74
CA ILE A 126 1.81 8.34 9.15
C ILE A 126 3.32 8.22 9.18
N ASN A 127 3.89 7.76 10.29
CA ASN A 127 5.33 7.56 10.41
C ASN A 127 5.87 6.52 9.43
N ALA A 128 5.07 5.52 9.09
CA ALA A 128 5.46 4.49 8.12
C ALA A 128 5.46 5.01 6.68
N ILE A 129 4.47 5.84 6.32
CA ILE A 129 4.28 6.25 4.92
C ILE A 129 4.91 7.60 4.58
N LYS A 130 5.09 8.49 5.56
CA LYS A 130 5.63 9.83 5.31
C LYS A 130 6.99 9.82 4.61
N PRO A 131 7.98 9.01 5.02
CA PRO A 131 9.27 9.01 4.34
C PRO A 131 9.17 8.63 2.86
N ILE A 132 8.24 7.74 2.52
CA ILE A 132 8.03 7.33 1.14
C ILE A 132 7.36 8.47 0.36
N LEU A 133 6.31 9.06 0.91
CA LEU A 133 5.60 10.16 0.27
C LEU A 133 6.47 11.38 0.04
N ASP A 134 7.39 11.67 0.97
CA ASP A 134 8.33 12.79 0.84
C ASP A 134 9.20 12.65 -0.42
N GLN A 135 9.54 11.43 -0.81
CA GLN A 135 10.34 11.18 -2.02
C GLN A 135 9.61 11.60 -3.30
N PHE A 136 8.29 11.69 -3.25
CA PHE A 136 7.45 12.05 -4.40
C PHE A 136 6.86 13.45 -4.26
N ASN A 137 7.35 14.24 -3.31
CA ASN A 137 6.89 15.61 -3.04
C ASN A 137 5.39 15.67 -2.68
N ILE A 138 4.87 14.62 -2.09
CA ILE A 138 3.52 14.62 -1.52
C ILE A 138 3.65 15.09 -0.08
N THR A 139 3.13 16.28 0.18
CA THR A 139 3.36 16.96 1.45
C THR A 139 2.28 16.69 2.48
N GLU A 140 2.69 16.67 3.74
CA GLU A 140 1.77 16.64 4.88
C GLU A 140 1.07 18.01 4.99
N LYS A 141 -0.23 17.94 5.25
CA LYS A 141 -1.04 19.16 5.44
C LYS A 141 -0.68 19.88 6.73
#